data_11464a8ead3221820de5f577a2326ce6
#
_entry.id   11464a8ead3221820de5f577a2326ce6
#
_cell.length_a   1.000
_cell.length_b   1.000
_cell.length_c   1.000
_cell.angle_alpha   90.00
_cell.angle_beta   90.00
_cell.angle_gamma   90.00
#
_symmetry.space_group_name_H-M   'P 1'
#
loop_
_entity.id
_entity.type
_entity.pdbx_description
1 polymer ?
#
loop_
_entity_poly.entity_id
_entity_poly.type
_entity_poly.pdbx_seq_one_letter_code
_entity_poly.pdbx_strand_id
1 'polypeptide(L)'
;MYRVVKRDNSVAEFDIKKISEAIIKAFEATEKQYNSSVIDLLALKVTADFEPKIKDGLIAVEDIQDSVEEVLSQAGYADVAKAYILYRKQREKLRNMKSTILDYKETVNNYVNVTDWRVKENSTVTYSVGGLILSNSGAITANYWLSEVYDEEIANAHRNADIHIHDLSMLTGYCAGWSLRQLIKEGLGGVTGKITSKPAKHLASLCNQMVNFLGIMQNEWAGAQAFSSFDTYLAPFVKADNMPYDAVKKCIESFIYGVNTPSRWGTQAPFSNITLDWTVPADLAEQYAIVGGEEMHFKYKDCKKEMDMVNKAFIETMIEGDANGRGFQYPIPTLSLIHISEPTRPY
;
A
#
# COMPACT_ATOMS: atom_id res chain seq x y z
N MET A 1 10.54 -44.94 18.84
CA MET A 1 11.14 -44.40 17.62
C MET A 1 10.37 -43.10 17.38
N TYR A 2 10.99 -41.93 17.39
CA TYR A 2 10.33 -40.67 17.18
C TYR A 2 10.38 -40.28 15.70
N ARG A 3 9.43 -39.40 15.31
CA ARG A 3 9.25 -38.95 13.92
C ARG A 3 9.41 -37.44 13.86
N VAL A 4 9.81 -36.95 12.70
CA VAL A 4 10.05 -35.53 12.45
C VAL A 4 8.88 -34.94 11.68
N VAL A 5 8.31 -33.88 12.23
CA VAL A 5 7.32 -33.03 11.56
C VAL A 5 8.07 -32.02 10.70
N LYS A 6 7.88 -32.11 9.39
CA LYS A 6 8.45 -31.15 8.45
C LYS A 6 7.61 -29.87 8.38
N ARG A 7 8.15 -28.83 7.75
CA ARG A 7 7.50 -27.52 7.57
C ARG A 7 6.18 -27.57 6.78
N ASP A 8 6.01 -28.57 5.94
CA ASP A 8 4.78 -28.82 5.18
C ASP A 8 3.77 -29.68 5.96
N ASN A 9 3.96 -29.82 7.27
CA ASN A 9 3.23 -30.70 8.18
C ASN A 9 3.31 -32.20 7.84
N SER A 10 4.11 -32.61 6.85
CA SER A 10 4.36 -34.02 6.60
C SER A 10 5.25 -34.64 7.71
N VAL A 11 4.99 -35.90 8.03
CA VAL A 11 5.72 -36.63 9.06
C VAL A 11 6.67 -37.65 8.40
N ALA A 12 7.93 -37.63 8.81
CA ALA A 12 8.95 -38.55 8.32
C ALA A 12 9.64 -39.29 9.48
N GLU A 13 10.26 -40.40 9.22
CA GLU A 13 11.11 -41.09 10.20
C GLU A 13 12.36 -40.25 10.48
N PHE A 14 12.78 -40.26 11.75
CA PHE A 14 14.02 -39.61 12.16
C PHE A 14 15.22 -40.37 11.60
N ASP A 15 16.16 -39.65 11.03
CA ASP A 15 17.42 -40.17 10.49
C ASP A 15 18.58 -39.26 10.90
N ILE A 16 19.41 -39.74 11.83
CA ILE A 16 20.57 -39.02 12.33
C ILE A 16 21.60 -38.66 11.23
N LYS A 17 21.66 -39.43 10.15
CA LYS A 17 22.56 -39.18 9.04
C LYS A 17 22.30 -37.81 8.41
N LYS A 18 21.05 -37.34 8.40
CA LYS A 18 20.70 -36.02 7.89
C LYS A 18 21.30 -34.89 8.72
N ILE A 19 21.45 -35.11 10.04
CA ILE A 19 22.12 -34.14 10.93
C ILE A 19 23.60 -34.16 10.60
N SER A 20 24.24 -35.33 10.54
CA SER A 20 25.65 -35.46 10.17
C SER A 20 25.96 -34.79 8.83
N GLU A 21 25.16 -35.06 7.78
CA GLU A 21 25.32 -34.43 6.46
C GLU A 21 25.19 -32.91 6.49
N ALA A 22 24.27 -32.39 7.28
CA ALA A 22 24.08 -30.95 7.42
C ALA A 22 25.26 -30.28 8.14
N ILE A 23 25.80 -30.91 9.18
CA ILE A 23 27.00 -30.47 9.89
C ILE A 23 28.22 -30.51 8.96
N ILE A 24 28.41 -31.60 8.21
CA ILE A 24 29.52 -31.73 7.23
C ILE A 24 29.50 -30.55 6.24
N LYS A 25 28.37 -30.26 5.65
CA LYS A 25 28.24 -29.13 4.70
C LYS A 25 28.59 -27.78 5.33
N ALA A 26 28.31 -27.58 6.61
CA ALA A 26 28.67 -26.36 7.32
C ALA A 26 30.20 -26.29 7.57
N PHE A 27 30.84 -27.41 7.88
CA PHE A 27 32.31 -27.49 7.98
C PHE A 27 32.98 -27.23 6.63
N GLU A 28 32.50 -27.85 5.55
CA GLU A 28 32.99 -27.63 4.20
C GLU A 28 32.86 -26.17 3.75
N ALA A 29 31.74 -25.52 4.07
CA ALA A 29 31.51 -24.10 3.77
C ALA A 29 32.46 -23.14 4.48
N THR A 30 33.11 -23.60 5.57
CA THR A 30 34.10 -22.82 6.34
C THR A 30 35.54 -23.27 6.08
N GLU A 31 35.76 -24.20 5.15
CA GLU A 31 37.06 -24.81 4.84
C GLU A 31 37.77 -25.41 6.08
N LYS A 32 37.01 -25.70 7.13
CA LYS A 32 37.53 -26.32 8.34
C LYS A 32 37.68 -27.84 8.15
N GLN A 33 38.85 -28.34 8.50
CA GLN A 33 39.08 -29.79 8.54
C GLN A 33 38.26 -30.43 9.66
N TYR A 34 37.67 -31.55 9.38
CA TYR A 34 36.90 -32.35 10.31
C TYR A 34 37.28 -33.82 10.25
N ASN A 35 37.00 -34.54 11.35
CA ASN A 35 37.11 -35.98 11.41
C ASN A 35 35.69 -36.57 11.51
N SER A 36 35.41 -37.67 10.86
CA SER A 36 34.10 -38.36 10.91
C SER A 36 33.63 -38.62 12.33
N SER A 37 34.53 -39.01 13.23
CA SER A 37 34.21 -39.23 14.66
C SER A 37 33.73 -37.97 15.37
N VAL A 38 34.23 -36.78 14.99
CA VAL A 38 33.78 -35.49 15.56
C VAL A 38 32.36 -35.19 15.03
N ILE A 39 32.09 -35.43 13.78
CA ILE A 39 30.77 -35.23 13.18
C ILE A 39 29.74 -36.15 13.85
N ASP A 40 30.08 -37.42 14.06
CA ASP A 40 29.19 -38.40 14.72
C ASP A 40 28.93 -38.00 16.19
N LEU A 41 29.95 -37.54 16.87
CA LEU A 41 29.79 -37.04 18.26
C LEU A 41 28.88 -35.78 18.30
N LEU A 42 29.05 -34.85 17.37
CA LEU A 42 28.21 -33.65 17.29
C LEU A 42 26.76 -34.03 16.98
N ALA A 43 26.52 -34.93 16.05
CA ALA A 43 25.18 -35.42 15.73
C ALA A 43 24.49 -36.11 16.91
N LEU A 44 25.24 -36.89 17.71
CA LEU A 44 24.73 -37.48 18.95
C LEU A 44 24.40 -36.42 19.99
N LYS A 45 25.25 -35.40 20.14
CA LYS A 45 24.98 -34.28 21.08
C LYS A 45 23.74 -33.50 20.68
N VAL A 46 23.54 -33.25 19.38
CA VAL A 46 22.32 -32.63 18.85
C VAL A 46 21.08 -33.45 19.18
N THR A 47 21.19 -34.77 19.04
CA THR A 47 20.09 -35.69 19.39
C THR A 47 19.76 -35.61 20.89
N ALA A 48 20.75 -35.57 21.75
CA ALA A 48 20.57 -35.44 23.20
C ALA A 48 20.00 -34.05 23.57
N ASP A 49 20.33 -32.96 22.83
CA ASP A 49 19.86 -31.62 23.11
C ASP A 49 18.36 -31.46 22.79
N PHE A 50 17.89 -32.02 21.69
CA PHE A 50 16.47 -31.90 21.36
C PHE A 50 15.58 -33.00 21.99
N GLU A 51 16.13 -34.05 22.53
CA GLU A 51 15.35 -35.15 23.13
C GLU A 51 14.29 -34.68 24.12
N PRO A 52 14.56 -33.70 25.03
CA PRO A 52 13.55 -33.13 25.92
C PRO A 52 12.41 -32.35 25.21
N LYS A 53 12.63 -31.95 23.97
CA LYS A 53 11.65 -31.19 23.16
C LYS A 53 10.64 -32.11 22.43
N ILE A 54 10.85 -33.42 22.46
CA ILE A 54 9.95 -34.42 21.83
C ILE A 54 8.63 -34.47 22.58
N LYS A 55 7.52 -34.25 21.90
CA LYS A 55 6.16 -34.37 22.42
C LYS A 55 5.41 -35.45 21.62
N ASP A 56 4.77 -36.36 22.31
CA ASP A 56 3.99 -37.46 21.70
C ASP A 56 4.75 -38.25 20.63
N GLY A 57 6.06 -38.39 20.75
CA GLY A 57 6.91 -39.07 19.79
C GLY A 57 7.17 -38.27 18.51
N LEU A 58 6.89 -36.98 18.51
CA LEU A 58 7.10 -36.05 17.39
C LEU A 58 8.05 -34.93 17.78
N ILE A 59 8.87 -34.49 16.83
CA ILE A 59 9.76 -33.33 16.96
C ILE A 59 9.69 -32.48 15.69
N ALA A 60 9.63 -31.15 15.83
CA ALA A 60 9.66 -30.28 14.66
C ALA A 60 11.08 -30.20 14.06
N VAL A 61 11.16 -30.08 12.75
CA VAL A 61 12.46 -29.95 12.06
C VAL A 61 13.20 -28.68 12.50
N GLU A 62 12.49 -27.63 12.88
CA GLU A 62 13.03 -26.41 13.44
C GLU A 62 13.76 -26.65 14.75
N ASP A 63 13.14 -27.37 15.68
CA ASP A 63 13.75 -27.70 16.98
C ASP A 63 15.07 -28.48 16.82
N ILE A 64 15.11 -29.37 15.83
CA ILE A 64 16.35 -30.09 15.49
C ILE A 64 17.41 -29.13 14.94
N GLN A 65 17.02 -28.18 14.09
CA GLN A 65 17.94 -27.21 13.49
C GLN A 65 18.49 -26.24 14.53
N ASP A 66 17.65 -25.79 15.46
CA ASP A 66 18.05 -24.92 16.57
C ASP A 66 19.04 -25.65 17.47
N SER A 67 18.81 -26.93 17.74
CA SER A 67 19.75 -27.77 18.50
C SER A 67 21.09 -27.97 17.77
N VAL A 68 21.10 -28.04 16.41
CA VAL A 68 22.36 -28.05 15.64
C VAL A 68 23.15 -26.75 15.85
N GLU A 69 22.49 -25.60 15.78
CA GLU A 69 23.11 -24.29 15.96
C GLU A 69 23.74 -24.17 17.37
N GLU A 70 22.95 -24.53 18.38
CA GLU A 70 23.36 -24.47 19.79
C GLU A 70 24.56 -25.38 20.06
N VAL A 71 24.50 -26.65 19.65
CA VAL A 71 25.58 -27.62 19.87
C VAL A 71 26.87 -27.26 19.16
N LEU A 72 26.79 -26.73 17.92
CA LEU A 72 27.96 -26.24 17.19
C LEU A 72 28.61 -25.05 17.92
N SER A 73 27.81 -24.12 18.42
CA SER A 73 28.26 -22.96 19.14
C SER A 73 28.94 -23.37 20.47
N GLN A 74 28.30 -24.23 21.28
CA GLN A 74 28.80 -24.72 22.53
C GLN A 74 30.05 -25.59 22.40
N ALA A 75 30.17 -26.31 21.31
CA ALA A 75 31.36 -27.12 21.01
C ALA A 75 32.57 -26.28 20.51
N GLY A 76 32.45 -24.95 20.45
CA GLY A 76 33.51 -24.04 20.04
C GLY A 76 33.66 -23.85 18.54
N TYR A 77 32.70 -24.32 17.73
CA TYR A 77 32.67 -24.17 16.29
C TYR A 77 31.78 -23.00 15.86
N ALA A 78 32.02 -21.81 16.41
CA ALA A 78 31.17 -20.63 16.20
C ALA A 78 31.06 -20.21 14.71
N ASP A 79 32.12 -20.32 13.95
CA ASP A 79 32.18 -20.02 12.50
C ASP A 79 31.35 -21.05 11.71
N VAL A 80 31.38 -22.32 12.09
CA VAL A 80 30.59 -23.39 11.47
C VAL A 80 29.12 -23.22 11.80
N ALA A 81 28.79 -22.86 13.06
CA ALA A 81 27.45 -22.51 13.47
C ALA A 81 26.90 -21.33 12.65
N LYS A 82 27.69 -20.26 12.48
CA LYS A 82 27.33 -19.11 11.64
C LYS A 82 27.10 -19.49 10.18
N ALA A 83 27.95 -20.33 9.61
CA ALA A 83 27.76 -20.84 8.24
C ALA A 83 26.48 -21.66 8.11
N TYR A 84 26.16 -22.49 9.11
CA TYR A 84 24.95 -23.29 9.15
C TYR A 84 23.70 -22.38 9.19
N ILE A 85 23.68 -21.36 10.05
CA ILE A 85 22.59 -20.37 10.15
C ILE A 85 22.39 -19.65 8.81
N LEU A 86 23.47 -19.17 8.17
CA LEU A 86 23.40 -18.48 6.88
C LEU A 86 22.86 -19.40 5.79
N TYR A 87 23.29 -20.67 5.75
CA TYR A 87 22.78 -21.65 4.81
C TYR A 87 21.28 -21.94 5.03
N ARG A 88 20.85 -22.08 6.29
CA ARG A 88 19.45 -22.27 6.68
C ARG A 88 18.59 -21.11 6.16
N LYS A 89 19.00 -19.85 6.43
CA LYS A 89 18.31 -18.64 5.92
C LYS A 89 18.28 -18.57 4.40
N GLN A 90 19.38 -18.88 3.73
CA GLN A 90 19.42 -18.89 2.28
C GLN A 90 18.48 -19.96 1.67
N ARG A 91 18.41 -21.14 2.27
CA ARG A 91 17.48 -22.20 1.87
C ARG A 91 16.02 -21.83 2.10
N GLU A 92 15.74 -21.12 3.17
CA GLU A 92 14.41 -20.60 3.46
C GLU A 92 14.00 -19.54 2.42
N LYS A 93 14.88 -18.58 2.13
CA LYS A 93 14.68 -17.60 1.08
C LYS A 93 14.41 -18.24 -0.28
N LEU A 94 15.19 -19.26 -0.67
CA LEU A 94 14.98 -20.00 -1.92
C LEU A 94 13.64 -20.75 -1.95
N ARG A 95 13.18 -21.28 -0.82
CA ARG A 95 11.86 -21.95 -0.75
C ARG A 95 10.73 -20.93 -0.90
N ASN A 96 10.83 -19.79 -0.22
CA ASN A 96 9.85 -18.71 -0.30
C ASN A 96 9.76 -18.17 -1.74
N MET A 97 10.89 -17.97 -2.41
CA MET A 97 10.92 -17.61 -3.82
C MET A 97 10.31 -18.68 -4.74
N LYS A 98 10.60 -19.97 -4.48
CA LYS A 98 10.01 -21.07 -5.27
C LYS A 98 8.50 -21.19 -5.06
N SER A 99 8.00 -21.00 -3.84
CA SER A 99 6.56 -21.01 -3.59
C SER A 99 5.87 -19.89 -4.37
N THR A 100 6.44 -18.69 -4.37
CA THR A 100 5.92 -17.55 -5.14
C THR A 100 5.81 -17.82 -6.64
N ILE A 101 6.77 -18.55 -7.21
CA ILE A 101 6.77 -18.91 -8.64
C ILE A 101 5.79 -20.06 -8.93
N LEU A 102 5.70 -21.04 -8.03
CA LEU A 102 4.77 -22.17 -8.17
C LEU A 102 3.30 -21.74 -8.05
N ASP A 103 3.04 -20.71 -7.26
CA ASP A 103 1.69 -20.14 -7.04
C ASP A 103 1.23 -19.22 -8.18
N TYR A 104 2.07 -18.95 -9.20
CA TYR A 104 1.70 -18.05 -10.30
C TYR A 104 0.45 -18.52 -11.06
N LYS A 105 0.36 -19.80 -11.35
CA LYS A 105 -0.83 -20.39 -12.00
C LYS A 105 -2.06 -20.24 -11.12
N GLU A 106 -1.91 -20.44 -9.83
CA GLU A 106 -2.99 -20.28 -8.86
C GLU A 106 -3.39 -18.80 -8.75
N THR A 107 -2.43 -17.89 -8.66
CA THR A 107 -2.67 -16.43 -8.65
C THR A 107 -3.45 -15.98 -9.88
N VAL A 108 -3.07 -16.43 -11.08
CA VAL A 108 -3.79 -16.12 -12.33
C VAL A 108 -5.20 -16.73 -12.32
N ASN A 109 -5.35 -17.97 -11.91
CA ASN A 109 -6.64 -18.64 -11.84
C ASN A 109 -7.57 -17.98 -10.82
N ASN A 110 -7.07 -17.58 -9.65
CA ASN A 110 -7.83 -16.90 -8.62
C ASN A 110 -8.34 -15.54 -9.11
N TYR A 111 -7.50 -14.81 -9.84
CA TYR A 111 -7.91 -13.55 -10.46
C TYR A 111 -9.00 -13.75 -11.53
N VAL A 112 -8.78 -14.68 -12.46
CA VAL A 112 -9.73 -14.96 -13.57
C VAL A 112 -11.05 -15.49 -13.05
N ASN A 113 -11.02 -16.37 -12.05
CA ASN A 113 -12.21 -16.99 -11.46
C ASN A 113 -12.88 -16.10 -10.39
N VAL A 114 -12.26 -14.96 -10.05
CA VAL A 114 -12.78 -14.00 -9.04
C VAL A 114 -13.04 -14.66 -7.68
N THR A 115 -12.26 -15.66 -7.33
CA THR A 115 -12.40 -16.41 -6.08
C THR A 115 -11.77 -15.70 -4.88
N ASP A 116 -10.77 -14.86 -5.11
CA ASP A 116 -10.07 -14.13 -4.05
C ASP A 116 -10.62 -12.70 -3.92
N TRP A 117 -11.16 -12.37 -2.75
CA TRP A 117 -11.72 -11.03 -2.45
C TRP A 117 -10.65 -9.91 -2.54
N ARG A 118 -9.39 -10.22 -2.29
CA ARG A 118 -8.28 -9.27 -2.36
C ARG A 118 -8.05 -8.74 -3.78
N VAL A 119 -8.43 -9.49 -4.78
CA VAL A 119 -8.39 -9.07 -6.18
C VAL A 119 -9.34 -7.89 -6.45
N LYS A 120 -10.39 -7.76 -5.65
CA LYS A 120 -11.40 -6.70 -5.74
C LYS A 120 -11.17 -5.56 -4.76
N GLU A 121 -10.17 -5.69 -3.88
CA GLU A 121 -9.86 -4.65 -2.91
C GLU A 121 -9.55 -3.35 -3.65
N ASN A 122 -10.33 -2.30 -3.37
CA ASN A 122 -10.24 -0.99 -4.03
C ASN A 122 -10.43 -1.01 -5.57
N SER A 123 -10.92 -2.10 -6.15
CA SER A 123 -11.17 -2.19 -7.59
C SER A 123 -12.64 -1.91 -7.93
N THR A 124 -12.87 -0.99 -8.87
CA THR A 124 -14.20 -0.69 -9.41
C THR A 124 -14.58 -1.59 -10.58
N VAL A 125 -13.67 -2.45 -11.05
CA VAL A 125 -13.83 -3.31 -12.23
C VAL A 125 -13.69 -4.77 -11.84
N THR A 126 -14.59 -5.62 -12.31
CA THR A 126 -14.56 -7.06 -12.00
C THR A 126 -13.43 -7.83 -12.69
N TYR A 127 -12.99 -7.37 -13.86
CA TYR A 127 -11.87 -7.94 -14.62
C TYR A 127 -11.27 -6.90 -15.57
N SER A 128 -9.95 -6.86 -15.65
CA SER A 128 -9.22 -6.15 -16.71
C SER A 128 -7.83 -6.76 -16.90
N VAL A 129 -7.25 -6.60 -18.09
CA VAL A 129 -5.85 -7.03 -18.36
C VAL A 129 -4.88 -6.29 -17.44
N GLY A 130 -5.09 -5.00 -17.21
CA GLY A 130 -4.30 -4.21 -16.27
C GLY A 130 -4.41 -4.72 -14.83
N GLY A 131 -5.61 -5.09 -14.39
CA GLY A 131 -5.84 -5.70 -13.07
C GLY A 131 -5.14 -7.03 -12.90
N LEU A 132 -5.12 -7.88 -13.93
CA LEU A 132 -4.35 -9.14 -13.92
C LEU A 132 -2.85 -8.87 -13.74
N ILE A 133 -2.30 -7.89 -14.46
CA ILE A 133 -0.89 -7.50 -14.35
C ILE A 133 -0.60 -7.00 -12.93
N LEU A 134 -1.44 -6.13 -12.38
CA LEU A 134 -1.28 -5.60 -11.02
C LEU A 134 -1.40 -6.69 -9.96
N SER A 135 -2.34 -7.62 -10.10
CA SER A 135 -2.50 -8.76 -9.17
C SER A 135 -1.25 -9.63 -9.13
N ASN A 136 -0.69 -9.96 -10.30
CA ASN A 136 0.54 -10.74 -10.38
C ASN A 136 1.75 -9.99 -9.80
N SER A 137 1.91 -8.71 -10.16
CA SER A 137 2.97 -7.86 -9.59
C SER A 137 2.80 -7.68 -8.09
N GLY A 138 1.57 -7.50 -7.64
CA GLY A 138 1.22 -7.34 -6.24
C GLY A 138 1.58 -8.54 -5.37
N ALA A 139 1.35 -9.77 -5.87
CA ALA A 139 1.73 -10.99 -5.16
C ALA A 139 3.25 -11.08 -4.94
N ILE A 140 4.05 -10.71 -5.94
CA ILE A 140 5.52 -10.67 -5.82
C ILE A 140 5.94 -9.59 -4.82
N THR A 141 5.35 -8.41 -4.91
CA THR A 141 5.63 -7.27 -4.02
C THR A 141 5.27 -7.60 -2.57
N ALA A 142 4.10 -8.19 -2.33
CA ALA A 142 3.68 -8.62 -0.99
C ALA A 142 4.66 -9.63 -0.38
N ASN A 143 5.13 -10.59 -1.18
CA ASN A 143 6.13 -11.53 -0.70
C ASN A 143 7.45 -10.84 -0.35
N TYR A 144 7.87 -9.83 -1.12
CA TYR A 144 9.06 -9.04 -0.80
C TYR A 144 8.90 -8.30 0.55
N TRP A 145 7.76 -7.64 0.80
CA TRP A 145 7.48 -7.00 2.08
C TRP A 145 7.61 -7.99 3.26
N LEU A 146 6.98 -9.16 3.12
CA LEU A 146 6.89 -10.16 4.19
C LEU A 146 8.18 -10.99 4.38
N SER A 147 9.14 -10.94 3.46
CA SER A 147 10.39 -11.70 3.56
C SER A 147 11.63 -10.85 3.74
N GLU A 148 11.60 -9.57 3.32
CA GLU A 148 12.81 -8.73 3.29
C GLU A 148 12.65 -7.44 4.13
N VAL A 149 11.42 -6.97 4.37
CA VAL A 149 11.17 -5.66 4.99
C VAL A 149 10.63 -5.79 6.40
N TYR A 150 9.60 -6.60 6.61
CA TYR A 150 9.03 -6.82 7.95
C TYR A 150 9.82 -7.85 8.73
N ASP A 151 9.89 -7.66 10.04
CA ASP A 151 10.42 -8.66 10.95
C ASP A 151 9.61 -9.96 10.86
N GLU A 152 10.29 -11.10 11.08
CA GLU A 152 9.69 -12.43 10.90
C GLU A 152 8.44 -12.64 11.76
N GLU A 153 8.40 -12.09 12.97
CA GLU A 153 7.24 -12.15 13.87
C GLU A 153 6.01 -11.47 13.25
N ILE A 154 6.18 -10.25 12.70
CA ILE A 154 5.11 -9.48 12.04
C ILE A 154 4.65 -10.20 10.77
N ALA A 155 5.61 -10.66 9.97
CA ALA A 155 5.31 -11.38 8.72
C ALA A 155 4.54 -12.68 8.99
N ASN A 156 4.92 -13.43 10.04
CA ASN A 156 4.24 -14.66 10.42
C ASN A 156 2.84 -14.38 10.98
N ALA A 157 2.67 -13.34 11.82
CA ALA A 157 1.37 -12.93 12.30
C ALA A 157 0.40 -12.60 11.13
N HIS A 158 0.89 -11.92 10.08
CA HIS A 158 0.08 -11.69 8.87
C HIS A 158 -0.23 -12.99 8.12
N ARG A 159 0.74 -13.88 7.93
CA ARG A 159 0.56 -15.17 7.22
C ARG A 159 -0.40 -16.11 7.95
N ASN A 160 -0.39 -16.05 9.29
CA ASN A 160 -1.27 -16.86 10.14
C ASN A 160 -2.67 -16.23 10.33
N ALA A 161 -2.91 -15.05 9.76
CA ALA A 161 -4.13 -14.27 9.91
C ALA A 161 -4.40 -13.76 11.35
N ASP A 162 -3.36 -13.61 12.18
CA ASP A 162 -3.44 -12.96 13.48
C ASP A 162 -3.62 -11.44 13.33
N ILE A 163 -3.00 -10.87 12.28
CA ILE A 163 -3.15 -9.47 11.87
C ILE A 163 -3.31 -9.39 10.35
N HIS A 164 -3.85 -8.26 9.86
CA HIS A 164 -3.86 -7.95 8.43
C HIS A 164 -3.04 -6.69 8.17
N ILE A 165 -2.00 -6.81 7.32
CA ILE A 165 -1.25 -5.66 6.79
C ILE A 165 -1.84 -5.31 5.44
N HIS A 166 -2.36 -4.09 5.32
CA HIS A 166 -3.05 -3.60 4.14
C HIS A 166 -2.08 -3.18 3.01
N ASP A 167 -2.51 -3.26 1.77
CA ASP A 167 -1.78 -2.76 0.58
C ASP A 167 -0.35 -3.28 0.38
N LEU A 168 -0.06 -4.50 0.80
CA LEU A 168 1.24 -5.14 0.56
C LEU A 168 1.60 -5.30 -0.92
N SER A 169 0.63 -5.11 -1.83
CA SER A 169 0.83 -5.19 -3.27
C SER A 169 1.66 -4.03 -3.85
N MET A 170 1.97 -3.00 -3.04
CA MET A 170 2.64 -1.77 -3.50
C MET A 170 3.82 -1.40 -2.57
N LEU A 171 4.94 -0.98 -3.16
CA LEU A 171 6.12 -0.46 -2.45
C LEU A 171 6.07 1.07 -2.44
N THR A 172 5.12 1.67 -1.72
CA THR A 172 4.90 3.11 -1.75
C THR A 172 4.32 3.64 -0.44
N GLY A 173 4.28 4.97 -0.30
CA GLY A 173 3.52 5.65 0.74
C GLY A 173 2.02 5.37 0.60
N TYR A 174 1.27 5.49 1.70
CA TYR A 174 -0.13 5.08 1.71
C TYR A 174 -1.05 6.23 1.24
N CYS A 175 -1.27 7.23 2.08
CA CYS A 175 -2.15 8.37 1.78
C CYS A 175 -1.37 9.68 1.71
N ALA A 176 -1.87 10.66 0.94
CA ALA A 176 -1.26 11.97 0.85
C ALA A 176 -2.30 13.10 0.74
N GLY A 177 -2.02 14.21 1.44
CA GLY A 177 -2.72 15.47 1.25
C GLY A 177 -1.91 16.40 0.34
N TRP A 178 -2.57 17.00 -0.63
CA TRP A 178 -1.93 17.85 -1.62
C TRP A 178 -2.39 19.29 -1.50
N SER A 179 -1.46 20.22 -1.69
CA SER A 179 -1.78 21.65 -1.68
C SER A 179 -2.46 22.07 -2.98
N LEU A 180 -3.77 22.27 -2.95
CA LEU A 180 -4.50 22.84 -4.08
C LEU A 180 -4.01 24.25 -4.42
N ARG A 181 -3.62 25.04 -3.40
CA ARG A 181 -3.02 26.36 -3.60
C ARG A 181 -1.74 26.29 -4.43
N GLN A 182 -0.88 25.28 -4.18
CA GLN A 182 0.34 25.11 -4.96
C GLN A 182 0.04 24.74 -6.42
N LEU A 183 -0.91 23.84 -6.65
CA LEU A 183 -1.36 23.50 -8.00
C LEU A 183 -1.90 24.73 -8.75
N ILE A 184 -2.66 25.59 -8.07
CA ILE A 184 -3.20 26.84 -8.64
C ILE A 184 -2.07 27.84 -8.99
N LYS A 185 -1.03 27.91 -8.17
CA LYS A 185 0.11 28.84 -8.36
C LYS A 185 1.07 28.39 -9.45
N GLU A 186 1.39 27.12 -9.48
CA GLU A 186 2.48 26.58 -10.28
C GLU A 186 2.00 25.82 -11.52
N GLY A 187 0.74 25.39 -11.53
CA GLY A 187 0.20 24.51 -12.54
C GLY A 187 0.59 23.05 -12.33
N LEU A 188 0.35 22.21 -13.32
CA LEU A 188 0.69 20.80 -13.30
C LEU A 188 2.14 20.61 -13.75
N GLY A 189 3.02 20.29 -12.82
CA GLY A 189 4.45 20.13 -13.06
C GLY A 189 5.12 19.30 -11.98
N GLY A 190 6.45 19.30 -11.97
CA GLY A 190 7.25 18.75 -10.88
C GLY A 190 7.72 17.30 -11.05
N VAL A 191 7.22 16.54 -12.03
CA VAL A 191 7.72 15.22 -12.34
C VAL A 191 8.61 15.28 -13.58
N THR A 192 9.91 15.05 -13.39
CA THR A 192 10.88 15.08 -14.49
C THR A 192 10.49 14.14 -15.63
N GLY A 193 10.47 14.68 -16.86
CA GLY A 193 10.11 13.93 -18.07
C GLY A 193 8.60 13.73 -18.31
N LYS A 194 7.73 14.25 -17.44
CA LYS A 194 6.28 14.27 -17.65
C LYS A 194 5.83 15.59 -18.28
N ILE A 195 4.64 15.57 -18.91
CA ILE A 195 4.01 16.77 -19.45
C ILE A 195 3.71 17.74 -18.30
N THR A 196 4.02 19.02 -18.52
CA THR A 196 3.70 20.12 -17.59
C THR A 196 2.66 21.04 -18.19
N SER A 197 1.87 21.69 -17.36
CA SER A 197 0.95 22.75 -17.78
C SER A 197 1.09 23.98 -16.90
N LYS A 198 0.89 25.15 -17.49
CA LYS A 198 0.87 26.42 -16.75
C LYS A 198 -0.31 26.47 -15.76
N PRO A 199 -0.31 27.39 -14.79
CA PRO A 199 -1.44 27.66 -13.93
C PRO A 199 -2.74 27.80 -14.71
N ALA A 200 -3.81 27.16 -14.24
CA ALA A 200 -5.13 27.25 -14.85
C ALA A 200 -5.71 28.65 -14.67
N LYS A 201 -6.24 29.23 -15.74
CA LYS A 201 -6.90 30.56 -15.69
C LYS A 201 -8.43 30.46 -15.52
N HIS A 202 -9.01 29.30 -15.83
CA HIS A 202 -10.45 29.06 -15.81
C HIS A 202 -10.80 27.82 -15.00
N LEU A 203 -12.01 27.81 -14.40
CA LEU A 203 -12.46 26.70 -13.54
C LEU A 203 -12.39 25.33 -14.23
N ALA A 204 -12.83 25.25 -15.49
CA ALA A 204 -12.79 24.00 -16.26
C ALA A 204 -11.35 23.45 -16.42
N SER A 205 -10.38 24.36 -16.66
CA SER A 205 -8.97 23.98 -16.77
C SER A 205 -8.40 23.52 -15.42
N LEU A 206 -8.78 24.16 -14.34
CA LEU A 206 -8.37 23.76 -12.99
C LEU A 206 -8.94 22.37 -12.64
N CYS A 207 -10.23 22.14 -12.88
CA CYS A 207 -10.87 20.84 -12.68
C CYS A 207 -10.13 19.73 -13.46
N ASN A 208 -9.77 19.99 -14.71
CA ASN A 208 -9.00 19.04 -15.50
C ASN A 208 -7.57 18.81 -14.95
N GLN A 209 -6.88 19.87 -14.53
CA GLN A 209 -5.57 19.74 -13.88
C GLN A 209 -5.65 18.90 -12.58
N MET A 210 -6.69 19.10 -11.77
CA MET A 210 -6.90 18.33 -10.54
C MET A 210 -7.13 16.84 -10.83
N VAL A 211 -7.96 16.50 -11.81
CA VAL A 211 -8.19 15.11 -12.25
C VAL A 211 -6.88 14.48 -12.72
N ASN A 212 -6.13 15.17 -13.59
CA ASN A 212 -4.85 14.66 -14.08
C ASN A 212 -3.80 14.51 -12.97
N PHE A 213 -3.74 15.47 -12.04
CA PHE A 213 -2.85 15.41 -10.88
C PHE A 213 -3.15 14.18 -10.03
N LEU A 214 -4.41 13.96 -9.65
CA LEU A 214 -4.82 12.80 -8.86
C LEU A 214 -4.56 11.49 -9.63
N GLY A 215 -4.83 11.47 -10.94
CA GLY A 215 -4.54 10.32 -11.81
C GLY A 215 -3.05 9.98 -11.92
N ILE A 216 -2.16 10.97 -11.87
CA ILE A 216 -0.71 10.77 -11.84
C ILE A 216 -0.29 10.28 -10.46
N MET A 217 -0.73 10.95 -9.41
CA MET A 217 -0.27 10.68 -8.04
C MET A 217 -0.74 9.35 -7.50
N GLN A 218 -1.88 8.81 -7.94
CA GLN A 218 -2.30 7.46 -7.55
C GLN A 218 -1.38 6.34 -8.05
N ASN A 219 -0.47 6.62 -9.00
CA ASN A 219 0.54 5.66 -9.41
C ASN A 219 1.77 5.66 -8.48
N GLU A 220 1.91 6.70 -7.67
CA GLU A 220 3.02 6.88 -6.74
C GLU A 220 2.59 6.63 -5.27
N TRP A 221 1.28 6.61 -4.98
CA TRP A 221 0.70 6.46 -3.66
C TRP A 221 -0.43 5.41 -3.68
N ALA A 222 -0.42 4.50 -2.71
CA ALA A 222 -1.35 3.38 -2.67
C ALA A 222 -2.77 3.79 -2.25
N GLY A 223 -2.87 4.70 -1.28
CA GLY A 223 -4.12 5.07 -0.64
C GLY A 223 -4.73 6.39 -1.12
N ALA A 224 -5.49 7.02 -0.25
CA ALA A 224 -6.28 8.20 -0.57
C ALA A 224 -5.41 9.44 -0.88
N GLN A 225 -5.89 10.21 -1.85
CA GLN A 225 -5.33 11.49 -2.27
C GLN A 225 -6.32 12.61 -1.90
N ALA A 226 -5.90 13.60 -1.13
CA ALA A 226 -6.80 14.64 -0.61
C ALA A 226 -6.42 16.04 -1.06
N PHE A 227 -7.44 16.86 -1.38
CA PHE A 227 -7.33 18.32 -1.47
C PHE A 227 -8.14 18.97 -0.38
N SER A 228 -7.50 19.89 0.39
CA SER A 228 -8.20 20.70 1.38
C SER A 228 -8.72 22.01 0.80
N SER A 229 -9.73 22.60 1.47
CA SER A 229 -10.31 23.90 1.12
C SER A 229 -10.75 23.99 -0.35
N PHE A 230 -11.36 22.91 -0.84
CA PHE A 230 -11.74 22.77 -2.25
C PHE A 230 -12.64 23.92 -2.70
N ASP A 231 -13.71 24.18 -1.97
CA ASP A 231 -14.68 25.24 -2.27
C ASP A 231 -14.08 26.63 -2.15
N THR A 232 -13.24 26.87 -1.12
CA THR A 232 -12.54 28.15 -0.92
C THR A 232 -11.61 28.48 -2.09
N TYR A 233 -10.85 27.50 -2.59
CA TYR A 233 -9.90 27.71 -3.68
C TYR A 233 -10.51 27.74 -5.08
N LEU A 234 -11.67 27.13 -5.28
CA LEU A 234 -12.36 27.14 -6.59
C LEU A 234 -13.22 28.38 -6.79
N ALA A 235 -13.79 28.93 -5.72
CA ALA A 235 -14.66 30.09 -5.76
C ALA A 235 -14.06 31.33 -6.49
N PRO A 236 -12.77 31.67 -6.34
CA PRO A 236 -12.14 32.76 -7.08
C PRO A 236 -12.23 32.64 -8.60
N PHE A 237 -12.17 31.43 -9.15
CA PHE A 237 -12.27 31.20 -10.61
C PHE A 237 -13.68 31.49 -11.12
N VAL A 238 -14.69 31.09 -10.33
CA VAL A 238 -16.09 31.40 -10.64
C VAL A 238 -16.33 32.90 -10.66
N LYS A 239 -15.75 33.62 -9.68
CA LYS A 239 -15.85 35.07 -9.57
C LYS A 239 -15.10 35.81 -10.69
N ALA A 240 -13.86 35.40 -10.98
CA ALA A 240 -13.04 36.02 -12.02
C ALA A 240 -13.70 35.97 -13.40
N ASP A 241 -14.32 34.84 -13.73
CA ASP A 241 -15.02 34.63 -15.02
C ASP A 241 -16.50 35.03 -14.97
N ASN A 242 -17.02 35.51 -13.83
CA ASN A 242 -18.43 35.81 -13.60
C ASN A 242 -19.36 34.72 -14.12
N MET A 243 -19.06 33.45 -13.72
CA MET A 243 -19.72 32.27 -14.27
C MET A 243 -21.18 32.15 -13.81
N PRO A 244 -22.12 31.79 -14.71
CA PRO A 244 -23.45 31.38 -14.30
C PRO A 244 -23.44 30.01 -13.63
N TYR A 245 -24.42 29.71 -12.78
CA TYR A 245 -24.49 28.47 -12.02
C TYR A 245 -24.37 27.19 -12.88
N ASP A 246 -25.08 27.15 -14.01
CA ASP A 246 -25.04 25.97 -14.91
C ASP A 246 -23.65 25.68 -15.47
N ALA A 247 -22.84 26.72 -15.70
CA ALA A 247 -21.46 26.54 -16.14
C ALA A 247 -20.57 26.04 -15.00
N VAL A 248 -20.78 26.51 -13.78
CA VAL A 248 -20.09 25.99 -12.57
C VAL A 248 -20.45 24.52 -12.37
N LYS A 249 -21.74 24.17 -12.44
CA LYS A 249 -22.21 22.79 -12.27
C LYS A 249 -21.55 21.86 -13.28
N LYS A 250 -21.48 22.22 -14.56
CA LYS A 250 -20.80 21.44 -15.60
C LYS A 250 -19.31 21.22 -15.32
N CYS A 251 -18.60 22.18 -14.76
CA CYS A 251 -17.19 22.03 -14.38
C CYS A 251 -17.03 21.04 -13.21
N ILE A 252 -17.90 21.14 -12.21
CA ILE A 252 -17.89 20.24 -11.04
C ILE A 252 -18.31 18.81 -11.44
N GLU A 253 -19.32 18.66 -12.29
CA GLU A 253 -19.69 17.37 -12.91
C GLU A 253 -18.50 16.75 -13.62
N SER A 254 -17.80 17.50 -14.47
CA SER A 254 -16.63 17.03 -15.21
C SER A 254 -15.52 16.56 -14.26
N PHE A 255 -15.29 17.26 -13.15
CA PHE A 255 -14.35 16.86 -12.11
C PHE A 255 -14.77 15.53 -11.45
N ILE A 256 -16.03 15.43 -11.02
CA ILE A 256 -16.56 14.22 -10.35
C ILE A 256 -16.48 13.01 -11.29
N TYR A 257 -16.92 13.15 -12.54
CA TYR A 257 -16.79 12.07 -13.53
C TYR A 257 -15.32 11.69 -13.77
N GLY A 258 -14.42 12.67 -13.84
CA GLY A 258 -13.00 12.44 -14.03
C GLY A 258 -12.36 11.61 -12.94
N VAL A 259 -12.68 11.91 -11.65
CA VAL A 259 -12.14 11.16 -10.51
C VAL A 259 -12.85 9.81 -10.27
N ASN A 260 -13.96 9.53 -10.94
CA ASN A 260 -14.61 8.21 -10.92
C ASN A 260 -14.24 7.34 -12.14
N THR A 261 -13.45 7.88 -13.07
CA THR A 261 -12.98 7.11 -14.22
C THR A 261 -11.74 6.33 -13.85
N PRO A 262 -11.71 4.99 -14.02
CA PRO A 262 -10.55 4.17 -13.74
C PRO A 262 -9.33 4.63 -14.56
N SER A 263 -8.25 5.02 -13.90
CA SER A 263 -7.04 5.56 -14.54
C SER A 263 -5.78 4.76 -14.24
N ARG A 264 -5.73 4.04 -13.11
CA ARG A 264 -4.62 3.13 -12.80
C ARG A 264 -4.82 1.81 -13.54
N TRP A 265 -4.17 1.66 -14.73
CA TRP A 265 -4.25 0.45 -15.54
C TRP A 265 -5.69 0.00 -15.84
N GLY A 266 -6.65 0.93 -15.82
CA GLY A 266 -8.05 0.66 -16.06
C GLY A 266 -8.78 -0.12 -14.96
N THR A 267 -8.21 -0.21 -13.75
CA THR A 267 -8.79 -1.00 -12.63
C THR A 267 -9.27 -0.17 -11.48
N GLN A 268 -8.65 0.99 -11.23
CA GLN A 268 -8.94 1.81 -10.06
C GLN A 268 -9.11 3.28 -10.44
N ALA A 269 -10.21 3.88 -10.00
CA ALA A 269 -10.36 5.32 -9.98
C ALA A 269 -9.48 5.93 -8.86
N PRO A 270 -9.06 7.21 -8.98
CA PRO A 270 -8.33 7.86 -7.91
C PRO A 270 -9.14 7.86 -6.61
N PHE A 271 -8.65 7.16 -5.58
CA PHE A 271 -9.25 7.23 -4.26
C PHE A 271 -9.03 8.64 -3.70
N SER A 272 -9.97 9.52 -3.97
CA SER A 272 -9.85 10.95 -3.71
C SER A 272 -10.76 11.42 -2.58
N ASN A 273 -10.29 12.42 -1.84
CA ASN A 273 -11.02 13.12 -0.80
C ASN A 273 -10.92 14.64 -1.05
N ILE A 274 -11.97 15.37 -0.74
CA ILE A 274 -11.96 16.83 -0.71
C ILE A 274 -12.47 17.32 0.64
N THR A 275 -11.91 18.42 1.12
CA THR A 275 -12.46 19.13 2.29
C THR A 275 -13.19 20.38 1.82
N LEU A 276 -14.43 20.52 2.26
CA LEU A 276 -15.28 21.69 2.08
C LEU A 276 -15.24 22.54 3.35
N ASP A 277 -14.86 23.78 3.22
CA ASP A 277 -14.78 24.73 4.36
C ASP A 277 -16.15 25.31 4.71
N TRP A 278 -17.05 25.42 3.75
CA TRP A 278 -18.40 26.01 3.87
C TRP A 278 -18.41 27.49 4.20
N THR A 279 -17.47 27.93 5.03
CA THR A 279 -17.15 29.33 5.30
C THR A 279 -15.67 29.55 5.09
N VAL A 280 -15.31 30.72 4.55
CA VAL A 280 -13.89 30.99 4.27
C VAL A 280 -13.09 30.96 5.57
N PRO A 281 -12.05 30.14 5.68
CA PRO A 281 -11.19 30.08 6.86
C PRO A 281 -10.58 31.44 7.22
N ALA A 282 -10.50 31.72 8.51
CA ALA A 282 -10.04 33.01 9.00
C ALA A 282 -8.61 33.39 8.53
N ASP A 283 -7.75 32.39 8.41
CA ASP A 283 -6.37 32.54 7.92
C ASP A 283 -6.29 32.85 6.42
N LEU A 284 -7.30 32.43 5.62
CA LEU A 284 -7.39 32.71 4.19
C LEU A 284 -8.23 33.96 3.89
N ALA A 285 -9.18 34.29 4.74
CA ALA A 285 -10.19 35.35 4.48
C ALA A 285 -9.61 36.66 4.00
N GLU A 286 -8.53 37.14 4.64
CA GLU A 286 -7.88 38.39 4.32
C GLU A 286 -6.79 38.31 3.25
N GLN A 287 -6.48 37.13 2.75
CA GLN A 287 -5.52 36.95 1.68
C GLN A 287 -6.16 37.28 0.32
N TYR A 288 -5.37 37.80 -0.60
CA TYR A 288 -5.80 37.98 -1.98
C TYR A 288 -5.97 36.62 -2.65
N ALA A 289 -7.07 36.48 -3.38
CA ALA A 289 -7.37 35.25 -4.12
C ALA A 289 -6.36 35.04 -5.27
N ILE A 290 -6.07 33.78 -5.61
CA ILE A 290 -5.11 33.44 -6.65
C ILE A 290 -5.85 32.77 -7.80
N VAL A 291 -5.67 33.28 -9.03
CA VAL A 291 -6.18 32.71 -10.27
C VAL A 291 -5.09 32.79 -11.33
N GLY A 292 -4.83 31.70 -12.04
CA GLY A 292 -3.81 31.69 -13.10
C GLY A 292 -2.36 31.90 -12.61
N GLY A 293 -2.11 31.63 -11.33
CA GLY A 293 -0.82 31.84 -10.70
C GLY A 293 -0.60 33.27 -10.16
N GLU A 294 -1.55 34.17 -10.37
CA GLU A 294 -1.44 35.59 -10.01
C GLU A 294 -2.46 35.97 -8.94
N GLU A 295 -2.11 36.94 -8.09
CA GLU A 295 -3.02 37.50 -7.10
C GLU A 295 -4.06 38.40 -7.78
N MET A 296 -5.32 38.22 -7.38
CA MET A 296 -6.45 39.00 -7.86
C MET A 296 -6.64 40.29 -7.03
N HIS A 297 -7.45 41.20 -7.52
CA HIS A 297 -7.80 42.43 -6.82
C HIS A 297 -8.85 42.27 -5.71
N PHE A 298 -9.33 41.05 -5.47
CA PHE A 298 -10.30 40.65 -4.44
C PHE A 298 -9.74 39.55 -3.55
N LYS A 299 -10.29 39.43 -2.33
CA LYS A 299 -9.86 38.49 -1.31
C LYS A 299 -10.74 37.21 -1.33
N TYR A 300 -10.27 36.16 -0.67
CA TYR A 300 -11.07 34.93 -0.56
C TYR A 300 -12.42 35.16 0.11
N LYS A 301 -12.49 36.00 1.16
CA LYS A 301 -13.77 36.36 1.83
C LYS A 301 -14.81 36.97 0.88
N ASP A 302 -14.37 37.63 -0.20
CA ASP A 302 -15.25 38.26 -1.19
C ASP A 302 -15.87 37.26 -2.16
N CYS A 303 -15.56 35.96 -2.04
CA CYS A 303 -16.00 34.88 -2.95
C CYS A 303 -17.06 33.96 -2.33
N LYS A 304 -17.72 34.37 -1.22
CA LYS A 304 -18.68 33.50 -0.51
C LYS A 304 -19.84 33.03 -1.38
N LYS A 305 -20.39 33.92 -2.23
CA LYS A 305 -21.47 33.57 -3.16
C LYS A 305 -21.03 32.48 -4.16
N GLU A 306 -19.85 32.62 -4.69
CA GLU A 306 -19.28 31.70 -5.65
C GLU A 306 -18.90 30.36 -4.99
N MET A 307 -18.43 30.40 -3.74
CA MET A 307 -18.22 29.22 -2.89
C MET A 307 -19.53 28.43 -2.69
N ASP A 308 -20.64 29.13 -2.41
CA ASP A 308 -21.96 28.48 -2.29
C ASP A 308 -22.40 27.82 -3.60
N MET A 309 -22.07 28.43 -4.75
CA MET A 309 -22.34 27.82 -6.06
C MET A 309 -21.55 26.53 -6.27
N VAL A 310 -20.27 26.51 -5.89
CA VAL A 310 -19.42 25.29 -5.95
C VAL A 310 -19.99 24.20 -5.05
N ASN A 311 -20.29 24.54 -3.81
CA ASN A 311 -20.84 23.58 -2.83
C ASN A 311 -22.19 23.00 -3.28
N LYS A 312 -23.08 23.87 -3.76
CA LYS A 312 -24.38 23.44 -4.30
C LYS A 312 -24.20 22.52 -5.51
N ALA A 313 -23.34 22.88 -6.47
CA ALA A 313 -23.08 22.08 -7.64
C ALA A 313 -22.51 20.70 -7.28
N PHE A 314 -21.60 20.65 -6.32
CA PHE A 314 -21.04 19.39 -5.82
C PHE A 314 -22.11 18.49 -5.19
N ILE A 315 -22.93 19.02 -4.29
CA ILE A 315 -23.97 18.24 -3.60
C ILE A 315 -25.02 17.74 -4.61
N GLU A 316 -25.50 18.61 -5.50
CA GLU A 316 -26.49 18.21 -6.51
C GLU A 316 -25.95 17.09 -7.41
N THR A 317 -24.72 17.21 -7.91
CA THR A 317 -24.11 16.17 -8.76
C THR A 317 -23.95 14.85 -8.02
N MET A 318 -23.54 14.87 -6.73
CA MET A 318 -23.40 13.65 -5.94
C MET A 318 -24.74 12.98 -5.64
N ILE A 319 -25.84 13.76 -5.52
CA ILE A 319 -27.20 13.24 -5.35
C ILE A 319 -27.76 12.67 -6.66
N GLU A 320 -27.55 13.36 -7.77
CA GLU A 320 -28.07 12.95 -9.08
C GLU A 320 -27.41 11.64 -9.57
N GLY A 321 -26.13 11.43 -9.24
CA GLY A 321 -25.38 10.26 -9.67
C GLY A 321 -25.02 10.28 -11.15
N ASP A 322 -24.64 9.10 -11.69
CA ASP A 322 -24.28 8.94 -13.09
C ASP A 322 -25.53 8.91 -14.01
N ALA A 323 -25.32 8.75 -15.30
CA ALA A 323 -26.41 8.68 -16.30
C ALA A 323 -27.45 7.55 -16.05
N ASN A 324 -27.14 6.60 -15.18
CA ASN A 324 -28.03 5.52 -14.74
C ASN A 324 -28.54 5.71 -13.31
N GLY A 325 -28.29 6.86 -12.69
CA GLY A 325 -28.65 7.15 -11.29
C GLY A 325 -27.81 6.42 -10.26
N ARG A 326 -26.61 5.93 -10.61
CA ARG A 326 -25.70 5.31 -9.66
C ARG A 326 -24.91 6.40 -8.93
N GLY A 327 -24.81 6.27 -7.60
CA GLY A 327 -23.99 7.19 -6.80
C GLY A 327 -22.52 7.11 -7.13
N PHE A 328 -21.84 8.24 -7.11
CA PHE A 328 -20.39 8.33 -7.26
C PHE A 328 -19.69 7.86 -5.99
N GLN A 329 -18.55 7.16 -6.14
CA GLN A 329 -17.71 6.76 -5.01
C GLN A 329 -16.79 7.89 -4.56
N TYR A 330 -16.34 8.72 -5.48
CA TYR A 330 -15.34 9.76 -5.27
C TYR A 330 -15.80 11.11 -5.82
N PRO A 331 -15.23 12.23 -5.29
CA PRO A 331 -14.40 12.30 -4.10
C PRO A 331 -15.23 12.11 -2.82
N ILE A 332 -14.62 11.53 -1.78
CA ILE A 332 -15.25 11.48 -0.43
C ILE A 332 -15.24 12.90 0.12
N PRO A 333 -16.41 13.50 0.46
CA PRO A 333 -16.45 14.84 1.02
C PRO A 333 -16.21 14.82 2.53
N THR A 334 -15.36 15.72 2.99
CA THR A 334 -15.18 16.03 4.41
C THR A 334 -15.63 17.46 4.64
N LEU A 335 -16.58 17.68 5.54
CA LEU A 335 -17.02 19.03 5.93
C LEU A 335 -16.19 19.52 7.12
N SER A 336 -15.53 20.65 6.96
CA SER A 336 -14.76 21.30 8.03
C SER A 336 -15.68 22.05 8.98
N LEU A 337 -16.05 21.42 10.08
CA LEU A 337 -16.89 22.06 11.10
C LEU A 337 -16.15 23.14 11.91
N ILE A 338 -14.85 23.12 11.93
CA ILE A 338 -14.02 24.06 12.71
C ILE A 338 -14.18 25.51 12.25
N HIS A 339 -14.56 25.72 10.98
CA HIS A 339 -14.80 27.03 10.40
C HIS A 339 -16.27 27.45 10.44
N ILE A 340 -17.19 26.52 10.74
CA ILE A 340 -18.64 26.79 10.76
C ILE A 340 -19.11 27.20 12.15
N SER A 341 -18.60 26.55 13.18
CA SER A 341 -18.87 26.89 14.58
C SER A 341 -17.61 26.71 15.39
N GLU A 342 -17.18 27.79 16.10
CA GLU A 342 -16.26 27.55 17.20
C GLU A 342 -16.97 26.66 18.22
N PRO A 343 -16.39 25.53 18.64
CA PRO A 343 -16.96 24.77 19.73
C PRO A 343 -16.94 25.68 20.96
N THR A 344 -18.10 26.10 21.41
CA THR A 344 -18.24 26.69 22.72
C THR A 344 -17.72 25.68 23.72
N ARG A 345 -16.48 25.88 24.20
CA ARG A 345 -15.95 25.08 25.29
C ARG A 345 -16.89 25.26 26.47
N PRO A 346 -17.50 24.19 27.01
CA PRO A 346 -18.13 24.33 28.31
C PRO A 346 -17.03 24.68 29.31
N TYR A 347 -17.20 25.75 30.00
CA TYR A 347 -16.38 26.17 31.13
C TYR A 347 -16.48 25.13 32.26
#